data_70c47a509fbdbb096cbf5ed37cfa6adc
#
_entry.id   70c47a509fbdbb096cbf5ed37cfa6adc
#
_cell.length_a   1.000
_cell.length_b   1.000
_cell.length_c   1.000
_cell.angle_alpha   90.00
_cell.angle_beta   90.00
_cell.angle_gamma   90.00
#
_symmetry.space_group_name_H-M   'P 1'
#
loop_
_entity.id
_entity.type
_entity.pdbx_description
1 polymer ?
#
loop_
_entity_poly.entity_id
_entity_poly.type
_entity_poly.pdbx_seq_one_letter_code
_entity_poly.pdbx_strand_id
1 'polypeptide(L)'
;MDIFENAPELALEWHRAGRGAALATVVETWGSAPRRTGAMLVVSGDGEMMGSVSGGCVEGAVVMEAQDALADGAPRLLEYGVSDGDAFAVGLACGGNIRILVEPVGAALDVDTLQQIVDARAARRQVAYVVNTADWSRSVVGEGHESRFAMDRSGVEED
;
A
#
# COMPACT_ATOMS: atom_id res chain seq x y z
N MET A 1 2.61 17.85 -10.73
CA MET A 1 2.26 16.67 -9.93
C MET A 1 2.95 16.79 -8.58
N ASP A 2 2.19 16.64 -7.52
CA ASP A 2 2.75 16.67 -6.17
C ASP A 2 3.71 15.49 -6.00
N ILE A 3 4.89 15.72 -5.43
CA ILE A 3 5.89 14.66 -5.18
C ILE A 3 5.35 13.54 -4.28
N PHE A 4 4.30 13.82 -3.52
CA PHE A 4 3.64 12.82 -2.65
C PHE A 4 2.69 11.89 -3.41
N GLU A 5 2.42 12.16 -4.68
CA GLU A 5 1.46 11.39 -5.47
C GLU A 5 2.08 10.41 -6.46
N ASN A 6 3.41 10.35 -6.54
CA ASN A 6 4.09 9.46 -7.48
C ASN A 6 4.73 8.23 -6.83
N ALA A 7 4.22 7.80 -5.70
CA ALA A 7 4.74 6.63 -5.00
C ALA A 7 4.73 5.34 -5.84
N PRO A 8 3.67 5.01 -6.60
CA PRO A 8 3.71 3.82 -7.47
C PRO A 8 4.81 3.87 -8.51
N GLU A 9 5.01 5.01 -9.14
CA GLU A 9 6.04 5.22 -10.17
C GLU A 9 7.44 5.07 -9.58
N LEU A 10 7.68 5.65 -8.40
CA LEU A 10 8.96 5.50 -7.69
C LEU A 10 9.19 4.07 -7.22
N ALA A 11 8.16 3.39 -6.75
CA ALA A 11 8.26 1.99 -6.34
C ALA A 11 8.75 1.12 -7.50
N LEU A 12 8.19 1.32 -8.68
CA LEU A 12 8.58 0.61 -9.89
C LEU A 12 10.02 0.94 -10.30
N GLU A 13 10.38 2.23 -10.28
CA GLU A 13 11.73 2.72 -10.62
C GLU A 13 12.77 2.14 -9.67
N TRP A 14 12.55 2.23 -8.37
CA TRP A 14 13.50 1.73 -7.37
C TRP A 14 13.65 0.22 -7.42
N HIS A 15 12.57 -0.50 -7.65
CA HIS A 15 12.62 -1.95 -7.83
C HIS A 15 13.47 -2.32 -9.06
N ARG A 16 13.25 -1.66 -10.19
CA ARG A 16 14.01 -1.91 -11.42
C ARG A 16 15.48 -1.53 -11.31
N ALA A 17 15.79 -0.54 -10.48
CA ALA A 17 17.16 -0.14 -10.18
C ALA A 17 17.88 -1.09 -9.22
N GLY A 18 17.21 -2.13 -8.72
CA GLY A 18 17.78 -3.09 -7.79
C GLY A 18 17.89 -2.59 -6.35
N ARG A 19 17.26 -1.45 -6.03
CA ARG A 19 17.29 -0.89 -4.68
C ARG A 19 16.34 -1.58 -3.71
N GLY A 20 15.37 -2.32 -4.23
CA GLY A 20 14.23 -2.78 -3.48
C GLY A 20 13.20 -1.66 -3.28
N ALA A 21 11.95 -2.02 -3.22
CA ALA A 21 10.88 -1.09 -2.94
C ALA A 21 9.73 -1.80 -2.23
N ALA A 22 9.18 -1.16 -1.21
CA ALA A 22 7.92 -1.56 -0.59
C ALA A 22 6.95 -0.38 -0.68
N LEU A 23 5.72 -0.68 -1.04
CA LEU A 23 4.67 0.32 -1.14
C LEU A 23 3.73 0.18 0.05
N ALA A 24 3.58 1.26 0.80
CA ALA A 24 2.67 1.34 1.93
C ALA A 24 1.48 2.22 1.56
N THR A 25 0.27 1.72 1.75
CA THR A 25 -0.96 2.42 1.36
C THR A 25 -1.92 2.46 2.54
N VAL A 26 -2.48 3.63 2.80
CA VAL A 26 -3.57 3.77 3.76
C VAL A 26 -4.82 3.16 3.15
N VAL A 27 -5.31 2.07 3.74
CA VAL A 27 -6.48 1.35 3.23
C VAL A 27 -7.73 1.59 4.05
N GLU A 28 -7.58 2.05 5.29
CA GLU A 28 -8.71 2.32 6.16
C GLU A 28 -8.35 3.40 7.21
N THR A 29 -9.28 4.28 7.49
CA THR A 29 -9.10 5.36 8.48
C THR A 29 -10.34 5.51 9.35
N TRP A 30 -10.14 5.86 10.62
CA TRP A 30 -11.20 6.21 11.56
C TRP A 30 -10.83 7.46 12.32
N GLY A 31 -11.83 8.26 12.64
CA GLY A 31 -11.62 9.48 13.41
C GLY A 31 -10.82 10.52 12.65
N SER A 32 -9.94 11.21 13.36
CA SER A 32 -9.19 12.36 12.85
C SER A 32 -7.85 11.98 12.23
N ALA A 33 -7.82 10.94 11.39
CA ALA A 33 -6.58 10.53 10.72
C ALA A 33 -6.05 11.66 9.82
N PRO A 34 -4.72 11.93 9.82
CA PRO A 34 -4.15 13.08 9.11
C PRO A 34 -4.07 12.88 7.60
N ARG A 35 -4.12 11.64 7.12
CA ARG A 35 -4.11 11.32 5.69
C ARG A 35 -5.32 10.49 5.34
N ARG A 36 -5.76 10.60 4.09
CA ARG A 36 -6.93 9.88 3.57
C ARG A 36 -6.56 8.48 3.12
N THR A 37 -7.56 7.61 3.05
CA THR A 37 -7.46 6.33 2.36
C THR A 37 -6.95 6.55 0.93
N GLY A 38 -5.96 5.75 0.54
CA GLY A 38 -5.27 5.89 -0.75
C GLY A 38 -3.95 6.67 -0.66
N ALA A 39 -3.66 7.34 0.45
CA ALA A 39 -2.35 7.97 0.64
C ALA A 39 -1.26 6.90 0.66
N MET A 40 -0.11 7.19 0.07
CA MET A 40 0.95 6.21 -0.14
C MET A 40 2.32 6.71 0.32
N LEU A 41 3.14 5.75 0.73
CA LEU A 41 4.55 5.92 1.06
C LEU A 41 5.33 4.81 0.38
N VAL A 42 6.39 5.14 -0.32
CA VAL A 42 7.33 4.15 -0.86
C VAL A 42 8.60 4.16 -0.03
N VAL A 43 9.11 2.96 0.26
CA VAL A 43 10.32 2.76 1.07
C VAL A 43 11.29 1.88 0.28
N SER A 44 12.54 2.31 0.17
CA SER A 44 13.59 1.51 -0.45
C SER A 44 14.25 0.55 0.54
N GLY A 45 15.02 -0.40 0.01
CA GLY A 45 15.75 -1.36 0.85
C GLY A 45 16.78 -0.72 1.78
N ASP A 46 17.30 0.45 1.43
CA ASP A 46 18.25 1.22 2.24
C ASP A 46 17.58 2.27 3.15
N GLY A 47 16.23 2.27 3.21
CA GLY A 47 15.49 3.10 4.14
C GLY A 47 15.13 4.49 3.63
N GLU A 48 15.40 4.82 2.38
CA GLU A 48 14.88 6.05 1.77
C GLU A 48 13.37 5.96 1.62
N MET A 49 12.68 7.04 1.89
CA MET A 49 11.22 7.08 1.78
C MET A 49 10.75 8.31 1.03
N MET A 50 9.64 8.16 0.30
CA MET A 50 8.93 9.25 -0.35
C MET A 50 7.42 9.07 -0.20
N GLY A 51 6.73 10.16 0.10
CA GLY A 51 5.30 10.16 0.34
C GLY A 51 4.95 10.28 1.82
N SER A 52 3.71 10.00 2.16
CA SER A 52 3.24 10.08 3.55
C SER A 52 1.97 9.26 3.74
N VAL A 53 1.86 8.60 4.89
CA VAL A 53 0.67 7.86 5.30
C VAL A 53 0.02 8.43 6.57
N SER A 54 0.74 9.27 7.32
CA SER A 54 0.26 9.77 8.60
C SER A 54 0.65 11.24 8.87
N GLY A 55 1.31 11.90 7.93
CA GLY A 55 1.78 13.27 8.14
C GLY A 55 2.95 13.37 9.13
N GLY A 56 3.69 12.29 9.34
CA GLY A 56 4.89 12.24 10.20
C GLY A 56 4.73 11.43 11.48
N CYS A 57 3.52 10.99 11.83
CA CYS A 57 3.27 10.29 13.10
C CYS A 57 3.88 8.89 13.16
N VAL A 58 3.70 8.08 12.10
CA VAL A 58 4.08 6.66 12.11
C VAL A 58 5.03 6.26 10.98
N GLU A 59 5.51 7.20 10.17
CA GLU A 59 6.38 6.91 9.03
C GLU A 59 7.61 6.11 9.45
N GLY A 60 8.24 6.44 10.57
CA GLY A 60 9.39 5.69 11.07
C GLY A 60 9.08 4.22 11.35
N ALA A 61 7.93 3.94 11.96
CA ALA A 61 7.50 2.57 12.22
C ALA A 61 7.17 1.83 10.91
N VAL A 62 6.54 2.52 9.98
CA VAL A 62 6.21 1.94 8.66
C VAL A 62 7.48 1.63 7.87
N VAL A 63 8.49 2.48 7.92
CA VAL A 63 9.79 2.22 7.27
C VAL A 63 10.42 0.93 7.80
N MET A 64 10.42 0.73 9.12
CA MET A 64 10.96 -0.49 9.73
C MET A 64 10.19 -1.74 9.26
N GLU A 65 8.87 -1.68 9.27
CA GLU A 65 8.02 -2.78 8.79
C GLU A 65 8.21 -3.03 7.30
N ALA A 66 8.38 -1.99 6.51
CA ALA A 66 8.64 -2.11 5.08
C ALA A 66 10.00 -2.79 4.81
N GLN A 67 11.02 -2.47 5.58
CA GLN A 67 12.32 -3.14 5.47
C GLN A 67 12.24 -4.62 5.86
N ASP A 68 11.48 -4.95 6.89
CA ASP A 68 11.21 -6.34 7.28
C ASP A 68 10.44 -7.07 6.17
N ALA A 69 9.45 -6.42 5.57
CA ALA A 69 8.70 -6.97 4.43
C ALA A 69 9.60 -7.25 3.22
N LEU A 70 10.55 -6.36 2.95
CA LEU A 70 11.54 -6.58 1.88
C LEU A 70 12.46 -7.76 2.20
N ALA A 71 12.81 -7.96 3.46
CA ALA A 71 13.68 -9.06 3.89
C ALA A 71 12.97 -10.41 3.81
N ASP A 72 11.71 -10.50 4.24
CA ASP A 72 10.96 -11.76 4.26
C ASP A 72 10.06 -11.99 3.04
N GLY A 73 9.87 -10.99 2.21
CA GLY A 73 9.04 -11.08 1.00
C GLY A 73 7.53 -11.11 1.25
N ALA A 74 7.10 -10.90 2.49
CA ALA A 74 5.70 -11.04 2.87
C ALA A 74 5.00 -9.69 3.00
N PRO A 75 3.80 -9.54 2.41
CA PRO A 75 2.98 -8.35 2.65
C PRO A 75 2.42 -8.40 4.07
N ARG A 76 2.03 -7.24 4.58
CA ARG A 76 1.41 -7.13 5.90
C ARG A 76 0.44 -5.98 6.00
N LEU A 77 -0.53 -6.15 6.88
CA LEU A 77 -1.51 -5.12 7.20
C LEU A 77 -1.20 -4.60 8.60
N LEU A 78 -0.84 -3.32 8.69
CA LEU A 78 -0.47 -2.67 9.94
C LEU A 78 -1.65 -1.84 10.46
N GLU A 79 -1.77 -1.76 11.76
CA GLU A 79 -2.78 -0.93 12.40
C GLU A 79 -2.10 -0.01 13.41
N TYR A 80 -2.37 1.29 13.32
CA TYR A 80 -1.86 2.31 14.21
C TYR A 80 -3.00 3.17 14.73
N GLY A 81 -2.91 3.53 16.00
CA GLY A 81 -3.91 4.38 16.62
C GLY A 81 -3.90 4.23 18.14
N VAL A 82 -4.87 4.86 18.78
CA VAL A 82 -5.07 4.68 20.22
C VAL A 82 -5.81 3.37 20.41
N SER A 83 -5.11 2.31 20.80
CA SER A 83 -5.74 1.09 21.23
C SER A 83 -5.97 1.13 22.74
N ASP A 84 -7.16 0.67 23.16
CA ASP A 84 -7.52 0.61 24.57
C ASP A 84 -6.54 -0.27 25.34
N GLY A 85 -5.79 0.33 26.28
CA GLY A 85 -4.97 -0.40 27.21
C GLY A 85 -3.51 -0.62 26.81
N ASP A 86 -3.06 -0.17 25.65
CA ASP A 86 -1.66 -0.29 25.25
C ASP A 86 -0.96 1.08 25.28
N ALA A 87 -0.30 1.38 26.41
CA ALA A 87 0.42 2.63 26.61
C ALA A 87 1.68 2.78 25.72
N PHE A 88 2.08 1.71 25.05
CA PHE A 88 3.26 1.67 24.19
C PHE A 88 2.94 1.56 22.70
N ALA A 89 1.66 1.48 22.35
CA ALA A 89 1.27 1.48 20.95
C ALA A 89 1.67 2.79 20.27
N VAL A 90 2.18 2.69 19.06
CA VAL A 90 2.46 3.87 18.24
C VAL A 90 1.10 4.48 17.87
N GLY A 91 0.81 5.63 18.49
CA GLY A 91 -0.45 6.33 18.28
C GLY A 91 -0.32 7.46 17.27
N LEU A 92 -1.44 7.85 16.71
CA LEU A 92 -1.53 9.07 15.91
C LEU A 92 -1.71 10.25 16.85
N ALA A 93 -0.95 11.32 16.63
CA ALA A 93 -1.02 12.54 17.42
C ALA A 93 -2.41 13.17 17.39
N CYS A 94 -3.20 12.95 16.34
CA CYS A 94 -4.57 13.43 16.18
C CYS A 94 -5.63 12.53 16.86
N GLY A 95 -5.23 11.38 17.43
CA GLY A 95 -6.15 10.45 18.08
C GLY A 95 -6.95 9.54 17.16
N GLY A 96 -6.70 9.59 15.85
CA GLY A 96 -7.35 8.71 14.88
C GLY A 96 -6.71 7.32 14.81
N ASN A 97 -7.29 6.45 14.01
CA ASN A 97 -6.76 5.13 13.71
C ASN A 97 -6.60 4.95 12.22
N ILE A 98 -5.56 4.24 11.80
CA ILE A 98 -5.33 3.93 10.39
C ILE A 98 -4.89 2.48 10.23
N ARG A 99 -5.25 1.89 9.10
CA ARG A 99 -4.66 0.65 8.61
C ARG A 99 -3.84 0.92 7.36
N ILE A 100 -2.67 0.31 7.34
CA ILE A 100 -1.69 0.50 6.26
C ILE A 100 -1.33 -0.88 5.71
N LEU A 101 -1.54 -1.05 4.40
CA LEU A 101 -1.08 -2.23 3.68
C LEU A 101 0.35 -1.99 3.21
N VAL A 102 1.27 -2.86 3.59
CA VAL A 102 2.67 -2.81 3.16
C VAL A 102 2.95 -3.99 2.24
N GLU A 103 3.40 -3.70 1.04
CA GLU A 103 3.65 -4.71 0.01
C GLU A 103 5.06 -4.55 -0.57
N PRO A 104 5.94 -5.55 -0.38
CA PRO A 104 7.22 -5.55 -1.10
C PRO A 104 6.98 -5.81 -2.59
N VAL A 105 7.56 -4.96 -3.44
CA VAL A 105 7.46 -5.08 -4.89
C VAL A 105 8.28 -6.27 -5.37
N GLY A 106 7.70 -7.06 -6.26
CA GLY A 106 8.29 -8.27 -6.79
C GLY A 106 7.87 -9.51 -6.02
N ALA A 107 8.00 -9.50 -4.71
CA ALA A 107 7.67 -10.66 -3.86
C ALA A 107 6.16 -10.75 -3.59
N ALA A 108 5.50 -9.62 -3.36
CA ALA A 108 4.06 -9.57 -3.07
C ALA A 108 3.29 -8.79 -4.13
N LEU A 109 3.61 -7.52 -4.33
CA LEU A 109 3.07 -6.72 -5.43
C LEU A 109 3.94 -7.00 -6.67
N ASP A 110 3.46 -7.82 -7.57
CA ASP A 110 4.22 -8.19 -8.76
C ASP A 110 4.43 -7.00 -9.71
N VAL A 111 5.53 -7.04 -10.43
CA VAL A 111 5.95 -5.94 -11.31
C VAL A 111 4.91 -5.67 -12.41
N ASP A 112 4.30 -6.71 -12.97
CA ASP A 112 3.28 -6.56 -14.01
C ASP A 112 2.04 -5.83 -13.49
N THR A 113 1.58 -6.15 -12.30
CA THR A 113 0.45 -5.47 -11.65
C THR A 113 0.79 -4.01 -11.37
N LEU A 114 1.98 -3.73 -10.84
CA LEU A 114 2.42 -2.37 -10.58
C LEU A 114 2.56 -1.57 -11.88
N GLN A 115 3.08 -2.19 -12.95
CA GLN A 115 3.16 -1.56 -14.26
C GLN A 115 1.77 -1.19 -14.80
N GLN A 116 0.78 -2.06 -14.63
CA GLN A 116 -0.60 -1.76 -15.04
C GLN A 116 -1.16 -0.54 -14.28
N ILE A 117 -0.87 -0.43 -12.99
CA ILE A 117 -1.27 0.72 -12.18
C ILE A 117 -0.59 1.99 -12.70
N VAL A 118 0.70 1.94 -12.92
CA VAL A 118 1.48 3.08 -13.44
C VAL A 118 0.98 3.52 -14.82
N ASP A 119 0.73 2.57 -15.71
CA ASP A 119 0.22 2.84 -17.07
C ASP A 119 -1.18 3.47 -17.02
N ALA A 120 -2.06 2.97 -16.16
CA ALA A 120 -3.39 3.53 -15.98
C ALA A 120 -3.33 4.97 -15.45
N ARG A 121 -2.45 5.24 -14.51
CA ARG A 121 -2.22 6.59 -13.98
C ARG A 121 -1.73 7.54 -15.07
N ALA A 122 -0.77 7.10 -15.87
CA ALA A 122 -0.22 7.90 -16.99
C ALA A 122 -1.30 8.20 -18.05
N ALA A 123 -2.16 7.23 -18.34
CA ALA A 123 -3.27 7.36 -19.29
C ALA A 123 -4.51 8.02 -18.68
N ARG A 124 -4.50 8.34 -17.40
CA ARG A 124 -5.65 8.89 -16.63
C ARG A 124 -6.89 8.00 -16.73
N ARG A 125 -6.69 6.69 -16.76
CA ARG A 125 -7.78 5.71 -16.69
C ARG A 125 -8.08 5.38 -15.23
N GLN A 126 -9.36 5.22 -14.93
CA GLN A 126 -9.79 4.81 -13.59
C GLN A 126 -9.63 3.31 -13.43
N VAL A 127 -8.84 2.92 -12.45
CA VAL A 127 -8.66 1.52 -12.07
C VAL A 127 -8.75 1.38 -10.56
N ALA A 128 -9.18 0.22 -10.10
CA ALA A 128 -9.12 -0.17 -8.70
C ALA A 128 -8.10 -1.29 -8.55
N TYR A 129 -7.18 -1.10 -7.63
CA TYR A 129 -6.28 -2.14 -7.20
C TYR A 129 -6.90 -2.85 -6.00
N VAL A 130 -7.18 -4.14 -6.14
CA VAL A 130 -7.89 -4.92 -5.14
C VAL A 130 -6.95 -5.97 -4.56
N VAL A 131 -6.84 -6.01 -3.25
CA VAL A 131 -6.03 -6.99 -2.52
C VAL A 131 -6.93 -7.73 -1.54
N ASN A 132 -6.94 -9.05 -1.60
CA ASN A 132 -7.58 -9.89 -0.60
C ASN A 132 -6.57 -10.15 0.52
N THR A 133 -6.81 -9.58 1.71
CA THR A 133 -5.89 -9.71 2.83
C THR A 133 -5.94 -11.07 3.53
N ALA A 134 -6.85 -11.95 3.14
CA ALA A 134 -6.92 -13.31 3.66
C ALA A 134 -5.94 -14.25 2.97
N ASP A 135 -5.79 -14.12 1.65
CA ASP A 135 -4.94 -14.99 0.82
C ASP A 135 -3.87 -14.23 0.02
N TRP A 136 -3.86 -12.90 0.13
CA TRP A 136 -2.95 -12.00 -0.59
C TRP A 136 -3.07 -12.07 -2.11
N SER A 137 -4.18 -12.56 -2.63
CA SER A 137 -4.49 -12.45 -4.05
C SER A 137 -4.78 -10.99 -4.40
N ARG A 138 -4.43 -10.61 -5.62
CA ARG A 138 -4.59 -9.22 -6.05
C ARG A 138 -4.96 -9.13 -7.51
N SER A 139 -5.65 -8.04 -7.85
CA SER A 139 -6.09 -7.79 -9.21
C SER A 139 -6.26 -6.30 -9.46
N VAL A 140 -6.21 -5.92 -10.74
CA VAL A 140 -6.54 -4.56 -11.19
C VAL A 140 -7.84 -4.63 -11.95
N VAL A 141 -8.83 -3.84 -11.54
CA VAL A 141 -10.16 -3.79 -12.12
C VAL A 141 -10.41 -2.40 -12.66
N GLY A 142 -10.96 -2.29 -13.84
CA GLY A 142 -11.32 -0.99 -14.41
C GLY A 142 -11.32 -1.01 -15.92
N GLU A 143 -11.33 0.17 -16.49
CA GLU A 143 -11.37 0.38 -17.92
C GLU A 143 -10.19 -0.27 -18.64
N GLY A 144 -10.44 -1.27 -19.49
CA GLY A 144 -9.41 -1.98 -20.22
C GLY A 144 -8.68 -3.07 -19.43
N HIS A 145 -9.13 -3.37 -18.20
CA HIS A 145 -8.55 -4.43 -17.38
C HIS A 145 -9.62 -5.44 -16.99
N GLU A 146 -9.50 -6.66 -17.53
CA GLU A 146 -10.24 -7.80 -17.02
C GLU A 146 -9.42 -8.44 -15.90
N SER A 147 -10.01 -8.51 -14.72
CA SER A 147 -9.29 -9.06 -13.57
C SER A 147 -9.73 -10.48 -13.27
N ARG A 148 -8.80 -11.28 -12.72
CA ARG A 148 -9.11 -12.57 -12.10
C ARG A 148 -10.23 -12.47 -11.07
N PHE A 149 -10.31 -11.34 -10.41
CA PHE A 149 -11.29 -11.10 -9.36
C PHE A 149 -12.72 -10.96 -9.91
N ALA A 150 -12.88 -10.48 -11.14
CA ALA A 150 -14.18 -10.42 -11.79
C ALA A 150 -14.69 -11.81 -12.17
N MET A 151 -13.80 -12.76 -12.42
CA MET A 151 -14.17 -14.14 -12.72
C MET A 151 -14.58 -14.92 -11.45
N ASP A 152 -13.98 -14.61 -10.30
CA ASP A 152 -14.35 -15.23 -9.03
C ASP A 152 -15.68 -14.71 -8.48
N ARG A 153 -16.12 -13.53 -8.89
CA ARG A 153 -17.42 -13.00 -8.48
C ARG A 153 -18.59 -13.84 -9.01
N SER A 154 -18.41 -14.50 -10.12
CA SER A 154 -19.46 -15.37 -10.65
C SER A 154 -19.67 -16.64 -9.83
N GLY A 155 -18.68 -17.00 -8.99
CA GLY A 155 -18.77 -18.11 -8.06
C GLY A 155 -19.32 -17.75 -6.68
N VAL A 156 -19.34 -16.46 -6.33
CA VAL A 156 -19.85 -15.98 -5.05
C VAL A 156 -21.34 -15.62 -5.12
N GLU A 157 -21.85 -15.37 -6.30
CA GLU A 157 -23.27 -15.08 -6.51
C GLU A 157 -24.17 -16.33 -6.52
N GLU A 158 -23.59 -17.53 -6.48
CA GLU A 158 -24.35 -18.80 -6.44
C GLU A 158 -24.53 -19.37 -5.01
N ASP A 159 -24.02 -18.70 -3.98
CA ASP A 159 -24.21 -19.08 -2.59
C ASP A 159 -25.29 -18.23 -1.91
#